data_b3c3078ffdf4ffd2a783f8f3c9914a6a
#
_entry.id   b3c3078ffdf4ffd2a783f8f3c9914a6a
#
_cell.length_a   1.000
_cell.length_b   1.000
_cell.length_c   1.000
_cell.angle_alpha   90.00
_cell.angle_beta   90.00
_cell.angle_gamma   90.00
#
_symmetry.space_group_name_H-M   'P 1'
#
loop_
_entity.id
_entity.type
_entity.pdbx_description
1 polymer ?
#
loop_
_entity_poly.entity_id
_entity_poly.type
_entity_poly.pdbx_seq_one_letter_code
_entity_poly.pdbx_strand_id
1 'polypeptide(L)'
;MKTFFIRHILLLSLLLMPLAASAQFYVTGDDPGRLKWYSIETDNFKVIYPEGTDSLARTYAEKTERFRIPVSLTSGYVSGQGDGRKMPVVLHAYNAANGSVAWAPKRMDLFSVPSAYDPEPIPWSTMLSVHESRHITQMQFGMTKAMKPFGWFFGEMWNILASIVYPGISNMEGDAVITETAWTPSGRGRTADFLNYYWVAFDQGDFRSWDKWRFVSQKHNAPNYYSLGYLTMGGFRYLYDCPEFMSEGYHLAARRPYNIRAFYTTTKKLTGKKFNKAFMEVCDTMYTLWNASAEARRPYIPSEPVTGETRMYTDYTGNLMVGNDLYAIKKGHVDVPVLVRIDSTGKEHRVSRFAYDAG
;
A
#
# COMPACT_ATOMS: atom_id res chain seq x y z
N MET A 1 22.23 -3.58 42.00
CA MET A 1 21.81 -4.87 41.40
C MET A 1 20.72 -4.74 40.35
N LYS A 2 19.56 -4.11 40.57
CA LYS A 2 18.47 -3.98 39.59
C LYS A 2 18.88 -3.27 38.29
N THR A 3 19.62 -2.18 38.38
CA THR A 3 20.10 -1.42 37.20
C THR A 3 21.16 -2.17 36.38
N PHE A 4 21.99 -2.98 37.02
CA PHE A 4 22.93 -3.83 36.32
C PHE A 4 22.22 -4.94 35.53
N PHE A 5 21.21 -5.57 36.12
CA PHE A 5 20.42 -6.62 35.47
C PHE A 5 19.61 -6.10 34.27
N ILE A 6 18.99 -4.92 34.40
CA ILE A 6 18.26 -4.27 33.30
C ILE A 6 19.19 -3.91 32.14
N ARG A 7 20.41 -3.40 32.42
CA ARG A 7 21.41 -3.11 31.38
C ARG A 7 21.83 -4.36 30.61
N HIS A 8 22.00 -5.49 31.28
CA HIS A 8 22.41 -6.74 30.62
C HIS A 8 21.26 -7.38 29.85
N ILE A 9 20.02 -7.27 30.31
CA ILE A 9 18.85 -7.69 29.53
C ILE A 9 18.67 -6.85 28.29
N LEU A 10 18.83 -5.54 28.38
CA LEU A 10 18.78 -4.63 27.22
C LEU A 10 19.92 -4.91 26.23
N LEU A 11 21.13 -5.16 26.70
CA LEU A 11 22.26 -5.56 25.86
C LEU A 11 22.03 -6.92 25.19
N LEU A 12 21.50 -7.89 25.90
CA LEU A 12 21.19 -9.22 25.38
C LEU A 12 20.04 -9.17 24.36
N SER A 13 19.00 -8.39 24.62
CA SER A 13 17.90 -8.19 23.64
C SER A 13 18.38 -7.44 22.38
N LEU A 14 19.28 -6.46 22.51
CA LEU A 14 19.91 -5.79 21.38
C LEU A 14 20.82 -6.74 20.57
N LEU A 15 21.54 -7.65 21.22
CA LEU A 15 22.35 -8.67 20.56
C LEU A 15 21.54 -9.76 19.87
N LEU A 16 20.33 -10.06 20.37
CA LEU A 16 19.41 -11.06 19.79
C LEU A 16 18.54 -10.49 18.65
N MET A 17 18.38 -9.16 18.56
CA MET A 17 17.65 -8.54 17.46
C MET A 17 18.18 -8.89 16.07
N PRO A 18 19.51 -8.94 15.80
CA PRO A 18 20.03 -9.33 14.49
C PRO A 18 19.70 -10.79 14.11
N LEU A 19 19.56 -11.67 15.10
CA LEU A 19 19.22 -13.08 14.85
C LEU A 19 17.73 -13.27 14.46
N ALA A 20 16.86 -12.39 14.92
CA ALA A 20 15.45 -12.36 14.52
C ALA A 20 15.25 -11.68 13.15
N ALA A 21 16.19 -10.85 12.71
CA ALA A 21 16.14 -10.15 11.43
C ALA A 21 16.42 -11.06 10.22
N SER A 22 16.95 -12.26 10.43
CA SER A 22 17.17 -13.23 9.34
C SER A 22 15.86 -13.85 8.79
N ALA A 23 14.72 -13.58 9.40
CA ALA A 23 13.41 -14.10 9.00
C ALA A 23 12.76 -13.32 7.83
N GLN A 24 13.41 -12.28 7.32
CA GLN A 24 12.87 -11.44 6.24
C GLN A 24 13.50 -11.70 4.87
N PHE A 25 14.10 -12.84 4.65
CA PHE A 25 14.43 -13.22 3.29
C PHE A 25 13.16 -13.71 2.62
N TYR A 26 12.52 -12.75 1.98
CA TYR A 26 11.44 -12.93 1.05
C TYR A 26 11.74 -14.05 0.09
N VAL A 27 10.68 -14.71 -0.26
CA VAL A 27 10.48 -15.51 -1.43
C VAL A 27 11.73 -15.57 -2.28
N THR A 28 12.61 -16.48 -1.91
CA THR A 28 13.72 -16.89 -2.74
C THR A 28 13.23 -18.07 -3.55
N GLY A 29 13.46 -18.06 -4.87
CA GLY A 29 13.13 -19.18 -5.73
C GLY A 29 11.91 -18.97 -6.61
N ASP A 30 11.41 -17.74 -6.74
CA ASP A 30 10.35 -17.40 -7.67
C ASP A 30 10.81 -17.47 -9.13
N ASP A 31 12.09 -17.23 -9.37
CA ASP A 31 12.68 -17.32 -10.70
C ASP A 31 13.40 -18.66 -10.90
N PRO A 32 13.30 -19.29 -12.07
CA PRO A 32 14.02 -20.52 -12.38
C PRO A 32 15.54 -20.34 -12.24
N GLY A 33 16.20 -21.21 -11.46
CA GLY A 33 17.63 -21.09 -11.16
C GLY A 33 18.58 -21.21 -12.37
N ARG A 34 18.08 -21.64 -13.53
CA ARG A 34 18.83 -21.75 -14.80
C ARG A 34 18.89 -20.45 -15.61
N LEU A 35 18.21 -19.39 -15.18
CA LEU A 35 18.16 -18.14 -15.93
C LEU A 35 19.53 -17.46 -15.97
N LYS A 36 19.85 -16.92 -17.12
CA LYS A 36 20.95 -15.99 -17.28
C LYS A 36 20.46 -14.57 -17.02
N TRP A 37 21.20 -13.84 -16.23
CA TRP A 37 20.86 -12.49 -15.84
C TRP A 37 21.76 -11.47 -16.51
N TYR A 38 21.17 -10.37 -16.95
CA TYR A 38 21.82 -9.23 -17.57
C TYR A 38 21.53 -7.96 -16.81
N SER A 39 22.20 -6.87 -17.13
CA SER A 39 21.89 -5.58 -16.55
C SER A 39 22.01 -4.42 -17.55
N ILE A 40 21.15 -3.44 -17.39
CA ILE A 40 21.21 -2.14 -18.07
C ILE A 40 21.40 -1.09 -16.98
N GLU A 41 22.31 -0.14 -17.22
CA GLU A 41 22.54 0.96 -16.29
C GLU A 41 22.09 2.27 -16.91
N THR A 42 21.40 3.06 -16.09
CA THR A 42 21.08 4.47 -16.32
C THR A 42 21.88 5.35 -15.39
N ASP A 43 21.62 6.64 -15.34
CA ASP A 43 22.34 7.52 -14.44
C ASP A 43 22.09 7.18 -12.96
N ASN A 44 20.87 6.78 -12.60
CA ASN A 44 20.45 6.59 -11.20
C ASN A 44 20.05 5.15 -10.86
N PHE A 45 19.82 4.28 -11.85
CA PHE A 45 19.33 2.92 -11.65
C PHE A 45 20.19 1.88 -12.35
N LYS A 46 20.21 0.67 -11.78
CA LYS A 46 20.76 -0.54 -12.40
C LYS A 46 19.65 -1.57 -12.51
N VAL A 47 19.11 -1.75 -13.72
CA VAL A 47 18.05 -2.72 -13.98
C VAL A 47 18.66 -4.07 -14.28
N ILE A 48 18.35 -5.06 -13.46
CA ILE A 48 18.81 -6.45 -13.55
C ILE A 48 17.63 -7.27 -14.05
N TYR A 49 17.82 -8.06 -15.10
CA TYR A 49 16.73 -8.75 -15.78
C TYR A 49 17.14 -10.09 -16.34
N PRO A 50 16.21 -11.06 -16.47
CA PRO A 50 16.51 -12.36 -17.04
C PRO A 50 16.55 -12.33 -18.57
N GLU A 51 17.26 -13.28 -19.16
CA GLU A 51 17.37 -13.49 -20.60
C GLU A 51 16.00 -13.44 -21.30
N GLY A 52 15.93 -12.77 -22.44
CA GLY A 52 14.70 -12.64 -23.23
C GLY A 52 13.77 -11.50 -22.82
N THR A 53 14.11 -10.71 -21.79
CA THR A 53 13.28 -9.57 -21.32
C THR A 53 13.93 -8.21 -21.55
N ASP A 54 14.85 -8.07 -22.51
CA ASP A 54 15.60 -6.86 -22.80
C ASP A 54 14.71 -5.64 -23.10
N SER A 55 13.68 -5.81 -23.91
CA SER A 55 12.74 -4.74 -24.26
C SER A 55 12.00 -4.22 -23.03
N LEU A 56 11.57 -5.14 -22.17
CA LEU A 56 10.89 -4.80 -20.92
C LEU A 56 11.86 -4.07 -19.96
N ALA A 57 13.10 -4.56 -19.84
CA ALA A 57 14.12 -3.92 -19.02
C ALA A 57 14.41 -2.48 -19.44
N ARG A 58 14.50 -2.21 -20.75
CA ARG A 58 14.62 -0.84 -21.26
C ARG A 58 13.42 0.03 -20.93
N THR A 59 12.22 -0.52 -21.02
CA THR A 59 10.98 0.16 -20.63
C THR A 59 10.99 0.57 -19.15
N TYR A 60 11.40 -0.32 -18.25
CA TYR A 60 11.50 0.00 -16.83
C TYR A 60 12.66 0.98 -16.54
N ALA A 61 13.80 0.83 -17.20
CA ALA A 61 14.92 1.76 -17.07
C ALA A 61 14.53 3.19 -17.45
N GLU A 62 13.84 3.36 -18.60
CA GLU A 62 13.32 4.67 -19.05
C GLU A 62 12.29 5.22 -18.06
N LYS A 63 11.32 4.41 -17.63
CA LYS A 63 10.24 4.88 -16.75
C LYS A 63 10.75 5.25 -15.36
N THR A 64 11.64 4.48 -14.76
CA THR A 64 12.20 4.80 -13.45
C THR A 64 13.01 6.10 -13.47
N GLU A 65 13.78 6.36 -14.54
CA GLU A 65 14.46 7.65 -14.72
C GLU A 65 13.46 8.79 -14.94
N ARG A 66 12.50 8.61 -15.84
CA ARG A 66 11.50 9.62 -16.18
C ARG A 66 10.70 10.07 -14.97
N PHE A 67 10.29 9.15 -14.13
CA PHE A 67 9.47 9.44 -12.94
C PHE A 67 10.27 9.79 -11.69
N ARG A 68 11.60 9.67 -11.73
CA ARG A 68 12.47 9.89 -10.56
C ARG A 68 12.22 11.22 -9.84
N ILE A 69 12.17 12.33 -10.55
CA ILE A 69 11.90 13.66 -9.98
C ILE A 69 10.43 13.84 -9.64
N PRO A 70 9.47 13.53 -10.53
CA PRO A 70 8.05 13.60 -10.23
C PRO A 70 7.65 12.90 -8.93
N VAL A 71 8.07 11.64 -8.73
CA VAL A 71 7.73 10.88 -7.50
C VAL A 71 8.40 11.42 -6.23
N SER A 72 9.43 12.25 -6.40
CA SER A 72 10.18 12.85 -5.28
C SER A 72 9.52 14.10 -4.72
N LEU A 73 8.64 14.72 -5.49
CA LEU A 73 7.89 15.89 -5.03
C LEU A 73 7.06 15.53 -3.81
N THR A 74 6.99 16.43 -2.86
CA THR A 74 6.27 16.25 -1.59
C THR A 74 6.81 15.17 -0.62
N SER A 75 7.89 14.44 -0.98
CA SER A 75 8.52 13.46 -0.08
C SER A 75 9.68 14.04 0.74
N GLY A 76 10.33 15.07 0.23
CA GLY A 76 11.52 15.66 0.81
C GLY A 76 12.82 14.90 0.53
N TYR A 77 12.76 13.82 -0.26
CA TYR A 77 13.90 13.00 -0.68
C TYR A 77 13.77 12.61 -2.14
N VAL A 78 14.90 12.39 -2.82
CA VAL A 78 14.92 12.06 -4.25
C VAL A 78 15.25 10.59 -4.45
N SER A 79 14.47 9.90 -5.28
CA SER A 79 14.72 8.51 -5.64
C SER A 79 16.11 8.34 -6.28
N GLY A 80 16.79 7.25 -5.98
CA GLY A 80 18.12 6.95 -6.50
C GLY A 80 19.27 7.71 -5.83
N GLN A 81 19.01 8.65 -4.92
CA GLN A 81 20.04 9.36 -4.16
C GLN A 81 20.29 8.71 -2.79
N GLY A 82 21.49 8.82 -2.27
CA GLY A 82 21.81 8.48 -0.88
C GLY A 82 23.27 8.18 -0.63
N ASP A 83 23.83 7.22 -1.31
CA ASP A 83 25.19 6.70 -1.06
C ASP A 83 26.11 6.72 -2.30
N GLY A 84 25.68 7.42 -3.35
CA GLY A 84 26.41 7.49 -4.62
C GLY A 84 26.30 6.22 -5.47
N ARG A 85 25.55 5.22 -5.01
CA ARG A 85 25.30 3.97 -5.75
C ARG A 85 23.96 4.02 -6.50
N LYS A 86 23.94 3.47 -7.72
CA LYS A 86 22.72 3.32 -8.50
C LYS A 86 21.75 2.41 -7.76
N MET A 87 20.46 2.74 -7.84
CA MET A 87 19.41 1.92 -7.23
C MET A 87 19.21 0.63 -8.03
N PRO A 88 19.41 -0.54 -7.42
CA PRO A 88 19.13 -1.80 -8.08
C PRO A 88 17.63 -1.99 -8.31
N VAL A 89 17.26 -2.41 -9.51
CA VAL A 89 15.90 -2.78 -9.92
C VAL A 89 15.97 -4.18 -10.50
N VAL A 90 15.31 -5.15 -9.87
CA VAL A 90 15.29 -6.54 -10.31
C VAL A 90 13.95 -6.82 -10.98
N LEU A 91 13.98 -7.30 -12.23
CA LEU A 91 12.78 -7.70 -12.96
C LEU A 91 12.55 -9.19 -12.80
N HIS A 92 11.38 -9.55 -12.33
CA HIS A 92 10.88 -10.91 -12.22
C HIS A 92 9.88 -11.16 -13.34
N ALA A 93 10.19 -12.11 -14.25
CA ALA A 93 9.41 -12.29 -15.47
C ALA A 93 8.50 -13.53 -15.46
N TYR A 94 8.58 -14.34 -14.41
CA TYR A 94 7.95 -15.66 -14.42
C TYR A 94 6.77 -15.80 -13.45
N ASN A 95 6.62 -14.88 -12.52
CA ASN A 95 5.52 -14.88 -11.57
C ASN A 95 4.65 -13.64 -11.70
N ALA A 96 3.36 -13.84 -11.46
CA ALA A 96 2.41 -12.74 -11.31
C ALA A 96 2.38 -12.31 -9.84
N ALA A 97 2.97 -11.16 -9.55
CA ALA A 97 2.96 -10.55 -8.23
C ALA A 97 3.06 -9.03 -8.36
N ASN A 98 2.90 -8.33 -7.24
CA ASN A 98 3.08 -6.89 -7.19
C ASN A 98 4.57 -6.51 -7.12
N GLY A 99 4.90 -5.22 -7.24
CA GLY A 99 6.22 -4.71 -6.93
C GLY A 99 6.49 -4.63 -5.43
N SER A 100 7.74 -4.47 -5.08
CA SER A 100 8.15 -4.18 -3.70
C SER A 100 9.47 -3.43 -3.64
N VAL A 101 9.67 -2.66 -2.58
CA VAL A 101 10.97 -2.09 -2.23
C VAL A 101 11.52 -2.81 -1.01
N ALA A 102 12.66 -3.44 -1.16
CA ALA A 102 13.40 -4.06 -0.07
C ALA A 102 14.61 -3.20 0.33
N TRP A 103 14.92 -3.24 1.62
CA TRP A 103 16.15 -2.69 2.19
C TRP A 103 16.80 -3.79 3.01
N ALA A 104 18.02 -4.11 2.71
CA ALA A 104 18.82 -5.20 3.23
C ALA A 104 18.76 -6.50 2.38
N PRO A 105 19.28 -6.45 1.19
CA PRO A 105 19.88 -5.31 0.51
C PRO A 105 18.84 -4.38 -0.14
N LYS A 106 19.18 -3.10 -0.23
CA LYS A 106 18.38 -2.07 -0.90
C LYS A 106 18.18 -2.42 -2.36
N ARG A 107 16.93 -2.63 -2.76
CA ARG A 107 16.55 -2.90 -4.15
C ARG A 107 15.05 -2.68 -4.37
N MET A 108 14.67 -2.62 -5.61
CA MET A 108 13.29 -2.64 -6.06
C MET A 108 13.07 -3.96 -6.80
N ASP A 109 12.13 -4.77 -6.37
CA ASP A 109 11.71 -6.01 -7.02
C ASP A 109 10.43 -5.73 -7.82
N LEU A 110 10.45 -5.90 -9.15
CA LEU A 110 9.34 -5.59 -10.03
C LEU A 110 8.91 -6.84 -10.78
N PHE A 111 7.69 -7.26 -10.58
CA PHE A 111 7.09 -8.39 -11.28
C PHE A 111 6.42 -7.90 -12.56
N SER A 112 6.82 -8.46 -13.68
CA SER A 112 6.39 -7.97 -15.00
C SER A 112 4.98 -8.39 -15.38
N VAL A 113 4.45 -9.44 -14.76
CA VAL A 113 3.11 -9.97 -14.98
C VAL A 113 2.16 -9.42 -13.90
N PRO A 114 1.14 -8.63 -14.29
CA PRO A 114 0.17 -8.12 -13.33
C PRO A 114 -0.66 -9.25 -12.72
N SER A 115 -1.15 -9.02 -11.50
CA SER A 115 -2.14 -9.91 -10.90
C SER A 115 -3.44 -9.89 -11.71
N ALA A 116 -4.01 -11.07 -11.97
CA ALA A 116 -5.30 -11.17 -12.66
C ALA A 116 -6.48 -10.60 -11.84
N TYR A 117 -6.30 -10.41 -10.55
CA TYR A 117 -7.35 -9.95 -9.63
C TYR A 117 -7.31 -8.45 -9.33
N ASP A 118 -6.29 -7.76 -9.81
CA ASP A 118 -6.11 -6.32 -9.56
C ASP A 118 -5.94 -5.59 -10.92
N PRO A 119 -7.04 -5.34 -11.63
CA PRO A 119 -7.00 -4.68 -12.93
C PRO A 119 -6.61 -3.21 -12.75
N GLU A 120 -5.35 -2.92 -12.94
CA GLU A 120 -4.84 -1.56 -12.86
C GLU A 120 -5.31 -0.72 -14.05
N PRO A 121 -5.81 0.51 -13.81
CA PRO A 121 -6.32 1.37 -14.89
C PRO A 121 -5.22 2.02 -15.72
N ILE A 122 -3.96 1.77 -15.43
CA ILE A 122 -2.78 2.28 -16.13
C ILE A 122 -1.86 1.13 -16.52
N PRO A 123 -0.98 1.32 -17.54
CA PRO A 123 -0.03 0.29 -17.90
C PRO A 123 0.81 -0.16 -16.69
N TRP A 124 0.85 -1.46 -16.44
CA TRP A 124 1.47 -2.09 -15.29
C TRP A 124 2.90 -1.60 -15.02
N SER A 125 3.73 -1.53 -16.06
CA SER A 125 5.10 -1.01 -15.92
C SER A 125 5.17 0.46 -15.50
N THR A 126 4.15 1.26 -15.83
CA THR A 126 4.07 2.66 -15.37
C THR A 126 3.66 2.72 -13.92
N MET A 127 2.64 1.95 -13.54
CA MET A 127 2.17 1.87 -12.16
C MET A 127 3.30 1.46 -11.23
N LEU A 128 3.98 0.34 -11.50
CA LEU A 128 5.09 -0.14 -10.68
C LEU A 128 6.24 0.88 -10.61
N SER A 129 6.64 1.47 -11.77
CA SER A 129 7.74 2.45 -11.77
C SER A 129 7.43 3.67 -10.91
N VAL A 130 6.20 4.15 -10.90
CA VAL A 130 5.80 5.32 -10.09
C VAL A 130 5.66 4.92 -8.62
N HIS A 131 4.92 3.86 -8.35
CA HIS A 131 4.59 3.42 -6.99
C HIS A 131 5.84 3.04 -6.21
N GLU A 132 6.64 2.13 -6.72
CA GLU A 132 7.84 1.64 -6.05
C GLU A 132 8.93 2.71 -5.95
N SER A 133 9.07 3.57 -6.96
CA SER A 133 9.98 4.73 -6.85
C SER A 133 9.57 5.71 -5.75
N ARG A 134 8.26 5.83 -5.47
CA ARG A 134 7.78 6.63 -4.32
C ARG A 134 8.26 6.03 -3.00
N HIS A 135 8.18 4.70 -2.83
CA HIS A 135 8.69 4.02 -1.64
C HIS A 135 10.19 4.24 -1.43
N ILE A 136 10.99 4.28 -2.50
CA ILE A 136 12.42 4.62 -2.38
C ILE A 136 12.58 5.98 -1.71
N THR A 137 11.81 6.99 -2.09
CA THR A 137 11.92 8.32 -1.47
C THR A 137 11.44 8.33 -0.03
N GLN A 138 10.37 7.60 0.26
CA GLN A 138 9.75 7.55 1.58
C GLN A 138 10.66 6.90 2.64
N MET A 139 11.46 5.91 2.26
CA MET A 139 12.29 5.16 3.20
C MET A 139 13.66 5.80 3.49
N GLN A 140 14.08 6.81 2.73
CA GLN A 140 15.43 7.40 2.87
C GLN A 140 15.67 8.15 4.20
N PHE A 141 14.61 8.64 4.84
CA PHE A 141 14.75 9.45 6.06
C PHE A 141 15.47 8.69 7.18
N GLY A 142 15.35 7.36 7.23
CA GLY A 142 15.96 6.50 8.24
C GLY A 142 17.50 6.54 8.24
N MET A 143 18.13 6.96 7.13
CA MET A 143 19.59 7.08 7.00
C MET A 143 20.06 8.54 7.03
N THR A 144 19.25 9.47 7.52
CA THR A 144 19.56 10.90 7.52
C THR A 144 19.58 11.50 8.92
N LYS A 145 20.30 12.61 9.07
CA LYS A 145 20.34 13.41 10.31
C LYS A 145 20.60 12.58 11.57
N ALA A 146 19.78 12.74 12.61
CA ALA A 146 19.91 12.03 13.88
C ALA A 146 19.57 10.53 13.80
N MET A 147 19.04 10.06 12.68
CA MET A 147 18.82 8.64 12.39
C MET A 147 20.09 7.90 11.93
N LYS A 148 21.11 8.61 11.39
CA LYS A 148 22.35 8.00 10.88
C LYS A 148 23.03 7.00 11.83
N PRO A 149 23.18 7.27 13.14
CA PRO A 149 23.82 6.33 14.06
C PRO A 149 23.07 4.98 14.15
N PHE A 150 21.75 4.99 14.04
CA PHE A 150 20.96 3.76 14.03
C PHE A 150 21.19 2.97 12.73
N GLY A 151 21.30 3.66 11.59
CA GLY A 151 21.67 3.04 10.32
C GLY A 151 23.08 2.45 10.33
N TRP A 152 24.03 3.06 11.03
CA TRP A 152 25.36 2.49 11.23
C TRP A 152 25.32 1.19 12.03
N PHE A 153 24.47 1.13 13.07
CA PHE A 153 24.37 -0.02 13.95
C PHE A 153 23.54 -1.16 13.37
N PHE A 154 22.38 -0.84 12.79
CA PHE A 154 21.40 -1.83 12.27
C PHE A 154 21.50 -2.04 10.75
N GLY A 155 22.37 -1.29 10.06
CA GLY A 155 22.47 -1.33 8.61
C GLY A 155 21.19 -0.87 7.91
N GLU A 156 20.96 -1.38 6.71
CA GLU A 156 19.80 -1.02 5.89
C GLU A 156 18.46 -1.45 6.50
N MET A 157 18.45 -2.47 7.38
CA MET A 157 17.25 -2.91 8.12
C MET A 157 16.61 -1.79 8.93
N TRP A 158 17.38 -0.81 9.37
CA TRP A 158 16.88 0.35 10.07
C TRP A 158 15.83 1.13 9.25
N ASN A 159 15.99 1.22 7.94
CA ASN A 159 15.02 1.92 7.08
C ASN A 159 13.64 1.26 7.12
N ILE A 160 13.59 -0.08 7.09
CA ILE A 160 12.34 -0.83 7.20
C ILE A 160 11.68 -0.55 8.55
N LEU A 161 12.45 -0.71 9.63
CA LEU A 161 11.92 -0.49 10.98
C LEU A 161 11.44 0.96 11.18
N ALA A 162 12.23 1.94 10.74
CA ALA A 162 11.83 3.34 10.80
C ALA A 162 10.55 3.62 10.01
N SER A 163 10.40 3.03 8.83
CA SER A 163 9.21 3.19 7.98
C SER A 163 7.95 2.59 8.60
N ILE A 164 8.07 1.47 9.31
CA ILE A 164 6.95 0.87 10.04
C ILE A 164 6.57 1.71 11.27
N VAL A 165 7.56 2.19 12.02
CA VAL A 165 7.36 2.89 13.29
C VAL A 165 6.82 4.30 13.11
N TYR A 166 7.37 5.09 12.19
CA TYR A 166 7.06 6.52 12.09
C TYR A 166 5.86 6.82 11.19
N PRO A 167 5.91 6.61 9.86
CA PRO A 167 4.75 6.86 9.00
C PRO A 167 3.69 5.75 9.14
N GLY A 168 4.12 4.51 9.28
CA GLY A 168 3.29 3.33 9.19
C GLY A 168 2.86 3.01 7.75
N ILE A 169 2.57 1.74 7.50
CA ILE A 169 2.31 1.21 6.16
C ILE A 169 1.15 1.91 5.46
N SER A 170 0.03 2.16 6.15
CA SER A 170 -1.14 2.81 5.53
C SER A 170 -0.81 4.19 4.97
N ASN A 171 -0.04 5.01 5.70
CA ASN A 171 0.31 6.35 5.22
C ASN A 171 1.29 6.29 4.04
N MET A 172 2.22 5.34 4.06
CA MET A 172 3.18 5.14 2.97
C MET A 172 2.48 4.70 1.69
N GLU A 173 1.66 3.66 1.78
CA GLU A 173 0.94 3.13 0.62
C GLU A 173 -0.09 4.12 0.08
N GLY A 174 -0.83 4.77 0.96
CA GLY A 174 -1.76 5.81 0.55
C GLY A 174 -1.10 6.97 -0.19
N ASP A 175 0.07 7.41 0.27
CA ASP A 175 0.87 8.44 -0.40
C ASP A 175 1.45 7.95 -1.74
N ALA A 176 1.81 6.67 -1.86
CA ALA A 176 2.22 6.08 -3.14
C ALA A 176 1.05 6.03 -4.13
N VAL A 177 -0.16 5.63 -3.68
CA VAL A 177 -1.39 5.67 -4.51
C VAL A 177 -1.74 7.10 -4.94
N ILE A 178 -1.58 8.10 -4.07
CA ILE A 178 -1.75 9.51 -4.45
C ILE A 178 -0.76 9.88 -5.55
N THR A 179 0.48 9.45 -5.42
CA THR A 179 1.55 9.77 -6.37
C THR A 179 1.26 9.17 -7.74
N GLU A 180 0.89 7.88 -7.82
CA GLU A 180 0.50 7.27 -9.10
C GLU A 180 -0.74 7.94 -9.72
N THR A 181 -1.73 8.30 -8.89
CA THR A 181 -2.96 8.96 -9.32
C THR A 181 -2.69 10.38 -9.84
N ALA A 182 -1.74 11.10 -9.23
CA ALA A 182 -1.40 12.46 -9.63
C ALA A 182 -0.55 12.51 -10.93
N TRP A 183 0.36 11.55 -11.12
CA TRP A 183 1.31 11.54 -12.23
C TRP A 183 0.88 10.68 -13.42
N THR A 184 -0.30 10.07 -13.36
CA THR A 184 -0.86 9.30 -14.46
C THR A 184 -2.29 9.76 -14.76
N PRO A 185 -2.80 9.55 -15.97
CA PRO A 185 -4.18 9.93 -16.30
C PRO A 185 -5.23 9.12 -15.54
N SER A 186 -4.85 7.99 -14.98
CA SER A 186 -5.80 7.03 -14.41
C SER A 186 -5.14 6.16 -13.32
N GLY A 187 -4.85 6.71 -12.14
CA GLY A 187 -4.37 5.93 -10.99
C GLY A 187 -5.51 5.28 -10.21
N ARG A 188 -5.19 4.29 -9.34
CA ARG A 188 -6.16 3.55 -8.51
C ARG A 188 -7.10 4.45 -7.71
N GLY A 189 -6.62 5.58 -7.24
CA GLY A 189 -7.45 6.53 -6.50
C GLY A 189 -8.61 7.15 -7.30
N ARG A 190 -8.65 6.96 -8.63
CA ARG A 190 -9.77 7.39 -9.49
C ARG A 190 -10.75 6.28 -9.80
N THR A 191 -10.47 5.03 -9.42
CA THR A 191 -11.41 3.94 -9.63
C THR A 191 -12.56 4.03 -8.63
N ALA A 192 -13.78 3.73 -9.09
CA ALA A 192 -14.98 3.92 -8.30
C ALA A 192 -15.00 3.03 -7.05
N ASP A 193 -14.50 1.82 -7.15
CA ASP A 193 -14.50 0.80 -6.10
C ASP A 193 -13.42 1.03 -5.02
N PHE A 194 -12.38 1.82 -5.31
CA PHE A 194 -11.24 2.00 -4.40
C PHE A 194 -11.63 2.61 -3.04
N LEU A 195 -12.60 3.52 -3.02
CA LEU A 195 -13.15 4.16 -1.81
C LEU A 195 -14.61 3.81 -1.53
N ASN A 196 -15.26 3.03 -2.40
CA ASN A 196 -16.68 2.73 -2.31
C ASN A 196 -17.09 2.11 -0.97
N TYR A 197 -16.22 1.25 -0.41
CA TYR A 197 -16.49 0.64 0.89
C TYR A 197 -16.68 1.69 2.00
N TYR A 198 -15.85 2.74 2.01
CA TYR A 198 -15.98 3.82 3.00
C TYR A 198 -17.28 4.59 2.80
N TRP A 199 -17.65 4.87 1.54
CA TRP A 199 -18.89 5.56 1.27
C TRP A 199 -20.09 4.75 1.77
N VAL A 200 -20.18 3.48 1.45
CA VAL A 200 -21.25 2.58 1.93
C VAL A 200 -21.26 2.49 3.46
N ALA A 201 -20.10 2.36 4.09
CA ALA A 201 -20.01 2.33 5.55
C ALA A 201 -20.51 3.64 6.20
N PHE A 202 -20.14 4.79 5.64
CA PHE A 202 -20.59 6.08 6.13
C PHE A 202 -22.10 6.30 5.92
N ASP A 203 -22.63 5.82 4.80
CA ASP A 203 -24.07 5.86 4.52
C ASP A 203 -24.87 5.05 5.54
N GLN A 204 -24.28 3.97 6.05
CA GLN A 204 -24.84 3.17 7.15
C GLN A 204 -24.54 3.72 8.55
N GLY A 205 -23.96 4.92 8.65
CA GLY A 205 -23.59 5.54 9.92
C GLY A 205 -22.35 4.96 10.60
N ASP A 206 -21.60 4.10 9.91
CA ASP A 206 -20.39 3.45 10.46
C ASP A 206 -19.15 4.34 10.30
N PHE A 207 -19.09 5.39 11.12
CA PHE A 207 -17.93 6.27 11.23
C PHE A 207 -17.01 5.79 12.35
N ARG A 208 -15.86 5.24 11.98
CA ARG A 208 -14.86 4.73 12.93
C ARG A 208 -13.66 5.64 13.03
N SER A 209 -12.99 5.63 14.20
CA SER A 209 -11.68 6.26 14.35
C SER A 209 -10.65 5.61 13.40
N TRP A 210 -9.61 6.34 13.05
CA TRP A 210 -8.56 5.85 12.16
C TRP A 210 -7.94 4.53 12.63
N ASP A 211 -7.68 4.39 13.94
CA ASP A 211 -7.14 3.16 14.50
C ASP A 211 -8.10 1.96 14.34
N LYS A 212 -9.41 2.19 14.44
CA LYS A 212 -10.41 1.13 14.21
C LYS A 212 -10.51 0.72 12.73
N TRP A 213 -10.24 1.61 11.79
CA TRP A 213 -10.12 1.27 10.38
C TRP A 213 -8.81 0.54 10.07
N ARG A 214 -7.72 0.95 10.72
CA ARG A 214 -6.40 0.38 10.50
C ARG A 214 -6.29 -1.06 11.00
N PHE A 215 -6.84 -1.34 12.17
CA PHE A 215 -6.78 -2.65 12.80
C PHE A 215 -8.07 -3.41 12.57
N VAL A 216 -8.09 -4.20 11.49
CA VAL A 216 -9.22 -5.07 11.14
C VAL A 216 -9.57 -6.01 12.29
N SER A 217 -10.85 -6.35 12.40
CA SER A 217 -11.34 -7.39 13.31
C SER A 217 -12.23 -8.37 12.56
N GLN A 218 -12.38 -9.57 13.08
CA GLN A 218 -13.30 -10.56 12.48
C GLN A 218 -14.77 -10.12 12.52
N LYS A 219 -15.11 -9.19 13.41
CA LYS A 219 -16.48 -8.69 13.53
C LYS A 219 -16.77 -7.54 12.55
N HIS A 220 -15.79 -6.72 12.28
CA HIS A 220 -15.95 -5.51 11.47
C HIS A 220 -14.93 -5.53 10.34
N ASN A 221 -15.41 -5.68 9.13
CA ASN A 221 -14.55 -5.58 7.96
C ASN A 221 -13.96 -4.15 7.85
N ALA A 222 -12.79 -4.06 7.28
CA ALA A 222 -12.19 -2.80 6.85
C ALA A 222 -11.49 -3.06 5.52
N PRO A 223 -11.48 -2.06 4.63
CA PRO A 223 -10.66 -2.11 3.43
C PRO A 223 -9.18 -2.28 3.76
N ASN A 224 -8.39 -2.59 2.75
CA ASN A 224 -6.95 -2.70 2.92
C ASN A 224 -6.31 -1.35 3.30
N TYR A 225 -5.07 -1.39 3.71
CA TYR A 225 -4.31 -0.21 4.16
C TYR A 225 -4.01 0.79 3.04
N TYR A 226 -4.08 0.41 1.76
CA TYR A 226 -3.93 1.30 0.60
C TYR A 226 -5.06 2.33 0.54
N SER A 227 -6.30 1.86 0.57
CA SER A 227 -7.48 2.74 0.50
C SER A 227 -7.64 3.60 1.76
N LEU A 228 -7.32 3.05 2.96
CA LEU A 228 -7.29 3.85 4.19
C LEU A 228 -6.26 4.98 4.10
N GLY A 229 -5.06 4.66 3.66
CA GLY A 229 -3.99 5.63 3.49
C GLY A 229 -4.32 6.69 2.44
N TYR A 230 -4.87 6.28 1.30
CA TYR A 230 -5.29 7.20 0.25
C TYR A 230 -6.39 8.15 0.74
N LEU A 231 -7.44 7.65 1.41
CA LEU A 231 -8.48 8.48 2.03
C LEU A 231 -7.89 9.49 3.01
N THR A 232 -6.96 9.03 3.88
CA THR A 232 -6.35 9.88 4.91
C THR A 232 -5.44 10.94 4.30
N MET A 233 -4.48 10.53 3.48
CA MET A 233 -3.47 11.43 2.92
C MET A 233 -4.03 12.35 1.84
N GLY A 234 -4.91 11.82 0.99
CA GLY A 234 -5.63 12.60 -0.01
C GLY A 234 -6.57 13.60 0.63
N GLY A 235 -7.29 13.16 1.66
CA GLY A 235 -8.17 14.02 2.43
C GLY A 235 -7.44 15.15 3.16
N PHE A 236 -6.25 14.88 3.73
CA PHE A 236 -5.44 15.92 4.35
C PHE A 236 -4.97 16.96 3.32
N ARG A 237 -4.54 16.53 2.13
CA ARG A 237 -4.18 17.44 1.04
C ARG A 237 -5.36 18.28 0.57
N TYR A 238 -6.53 17.67 0.44
CA TYR A 238 -7.74 18.36 -0.02
C TYR A 238 -8.31 19.33 1.01
N LEU A 239 -8.48 18.89 2.27
CA LEU A 239 -9.19 19.67 3.30
C LEU A 239 -8.30 20.71 3.96
N TYR A 240 -7.00 20.42 4.12
CA TYR A 240 -6.07 21.28 4.87
C TYR A 240 -4.96 21.88 4.00
N ASP A 241 -5.00 21.65 2.70
CA ASP A 241 -3.97 22.13 1.74
C ASP A 241 -2.54 21.88 2.24
N CYS A 242 -2.27 20.64 2.64
CA CYS A 242 -0.95 20.27 3.17
C CYS A 242 -0.26 19.16 2.35
N PRO A 243 0.16 19.45 1.11
CA PRO A 243 0.85 18.48 0.24
C PRO A 243 2.19 18.00 0.82
N GLU A 244 2.82 18.81 1.70
CA GLU A 244 4.11 18.52 2.33
C GLU A 244 3.99 17.65 3.60
N PHE A 245 2.81 17.14 3.94
CA PHE A 245 2.57 16.38 5.16
C PHE A 245 3.60 15.25 5.35
N MET A 246 3.86 14.47 4.30
CA MET A 246 4.81 13.36 4.36
C MET A 246 6.25 13.85 4.57
N SER A 247 6.71 14.85 3.82
CA SER A 247 8.06 15.39 3.96
C SER A 247 8.31 16.01 5.34
N GLU A 248 7.35 16.75 5.87
CA GLU A 248 7.43 17.32 7.21
C GLU A 248 7.50 16.23 8.29
N GLY A 249 6.71 15.17 8.16
CA GLY A 249 6.74 14.00 9.05
C GLY A 249 8.09 13.30 9.02
N TYR A 250 8.63 13.03 7.84
CA TYR A 250 9.96 12.42 7.67
C TYR A 250 11.07 13.30 8.25
N HIS A 251 11.05 14.59 7.96
CA HIS A 251 12.05 15.53 8.47
C HIS A 251 11.99 15.64 10.00
N LEU A 252 10.80 15.65 10.59
CA LEU A 252 10.63 15.66 12.04
C LEU A 252 11.17 14.37 12.67
N ALA A 253 10.81 13.21 12.12
CA ALA A 253 11.32 11.92 12.56
C ALA A 253 12.85 11.84 12.47
N ALA A 254 13.43 12.26 11.33
CA ALA A 254 14.87 12.25 11.12
C ALA A 254 15.64 13.16 12.07
N ARG A 255 15.05 14.29 12.49
CA ARG A 255 15.65 15.22 13.46
C ARG A 255 15.47 14.79 14.92
N ARG A 256 14.35 14.12 15.23
CA ARG A 256 13.94 13.76 16.59
C ARG A 256 13.51 12.29 16.67
N PRO A 257 14.46 11.34 16.59
CA PRO A 257 14.16 9.90 16.59
C PRO A 257 13.38 9.43 17.82
N TYR A 258 13.51 10.11 18.95
CA TYR A 258 12.73 9.80 20.15
C TYR A 258 11.23 10.13 20.02
N ASN A 259 10.84 10.94 19.03
CA ASN A 259 9.45 11.26 18.75
C ASN A 259 8.83 10.21 17.80
N ILE A 260 8.52 9.03 18.31
CA ILE A 260 7.86 7.95 17.52
C ILE A 260 6.49 8.37 16.96
N ARG A 261 5.92 9.46 17.47
CA ARG A 261 4.65 10.05 17.02
C ARG A 261 4.86 11.26 16.10
N ALA A 262 5.96 11.30 15.35
CA ALA A 262 6.32 12.42 14.49
C ALA A 262 5.17 12.81 13.53
N PHE A 263 4.51 11.86 12.90
CA PHE A 263 3.40 12.10 11.98
C PHE A 263 2.14 12.65 12.68
N TYR A 264 1.84 12.21 13.89
CA TYR A 264 0.78 12.80 14.71
C TYR A 264 1.10 14.25 15.12
N THR A 265 2.37 14.51 15.45
CA THR A 265 2.86 15.87 15.76
C THR A 265 2.77 16.76 14.53
N THR A 266 3.15 16.25 13.37
CA THR A 266 3.05 16.95 12.08
C THR A 266 1.61 17.26 11.74
N THR A 267 0.67 16.33 11.93
CA THR A 267 -0.76 16.59 11.73
C THR A 267 -1.20 17.79 12.58
N LYS A 268 -0.88 17.78 13.87
CA LYS A 268 -1.27 18.90 14.75
C LYS A 268 -0.66 20.23 14.31
N LYS A 269 0.59 20.23 13.82
CA LYS A 269 1.27 21.42 13.30
C LYS A 269 0.57 21.97 12.06
N LEU A 270 0.22 21.11 11.10
CA LEU A 270 -0.30 21.54 9.80
C LEU A 270 -1.81 21.81 9.83
N THR A 271 -2.57 21.06 10.62
CA THR A 271 -4.05 21.13 10.62
C THR A 271 -4.61 21.85 11.86
N GLY A 272 -3.80 22.11 12.89
CA GLY A 272 -4.24 22.59 14.20
C GLY A 272 -4.96 21.52 15.04
N LYS A 273 -5.12 20.28 14.54
CA LYS A 273 -5.95 19.24 15.14
C LYS A 273 -5.16 17.98 15.47
N LYS A 274 -5.68 17.19 16.42
CA LYS A 274 -5.16 15.82 16.64
C LYS A 274 -5.49 14.96 15.43
N PHE A 275 -4.64 13.98 15.11
CA PHE A 275 -4.74 13.12 13.94
C PHE A 275 -6.15 12.54 13.73
N ASN A 276 -6.69 11.86 14.73
CA ASN A 276 -8.01 11.25 14.60
C ASN A 276 -9.13 12.29 14.38
N LYS A 277 -9.03 13.49 14.98
CA LYS A 277 -10.01 14.55 14.72
C LYS A 277 -9.93 15.07 13.29
N ALA A 278 -8.72 15.26 12.77
CA ALA A 278 -8.51 15.65 11.38
C ALA A 278 -9.02 14.56 10.42
N PHE A 279 -8.76 13.29 10.72
CA PHE A 279 -9.26 12.16 9.94
C PHE A 279 -10.80 12.09 9.92
N MET A 280 -11.46 12.26 11.06
CA MET A 280 -12.93 12.26 11.10
C MET A 280 -13.53 13.39 10.27
N GLU A 281 -12.93 14.57 10.28
CA GLU A 281 -13.39 15.69 9.43
C GLU A 281 -13.17 15.38 7.93
N VAL A 282 -12.11 14.66 7.57
CA VAL A 282 -11.95 14.14 6.21
C VAL A 282 -13.09 13.19 5.86
N CYS A 283 -13.43 12.25 6.73
CA CYS A 283 -14.54 11.31 6.50
C CYS A 283 -15.87 12.05 6.27
N ASP A 284 -16.20 13.00 7.12
CA ASP A 284 -17.42 13.81 7.01
C ASP A 284 -17.46 14.62 5.71
N THR A 285 -16.33 15.24 5.36
CA THR A 285 -16.20 16.02 4.13
C THR A 285 -16.35 15.15 2.90
N MET A 286 -15.65 14.01 2.84
CA MET A 286 -15.70 13.09 1.70
C MET A 286 -17.10 12.48 1.55
N TYR A 287 -17.75 12.09 2.63
CA TYR A 287 -19.12 11.62 2.61
C TYR A 287 -20.08 12.65 2.01
N THR A 288 -19.96 13.92 2.42
CA THR A 288 -20.76 15.03 1.86
C THR A 288 -20.53 15.18 0.36
N LEU A 289 -19.26 15.18 -0.08
CA LEU A 289 -18.91 15.31 -1.51
C LEU A 289 -19.40 14.12 -2.34
N TRP A 290 -19.27 12.90 -1.84
CA TRP A 290 -19.74 11.70 -2.54
C TRP A 290 -21.25 11.69 -2.70
N ASN A 291 -22.01 12.08 -1.67
CA ASN A 291 -23.46 12.20 -1.74
C ASN A 291 -23.90 13.29 -2.72
N ALA A 292 -23.27 14.45 -2.71
CA ALA A 292 -23.55 15.49 -3.68
C ALA A 292 -23.27 15.03 -5.12
N SER A 293 -22.17 14.29 -5.34
CA SER A 293 -21.86 13.70 -6.63
C SER A 293 -22.85 12.60 -7.04
N ALA A 294 -23.34 11.82 -6.08
CA ALA A 294 -24.36 10.81 -6.32
C ALA A 294 -25.71 11.46 -6.74
N GLU A 295 -26.15 12.45 -5.99
CA GLU A 295 -27.39 13.18 -6.32
C GLU A 295 -27.35 13.82 -7.72
N ALA A 296 -26.23 14.38 -8.12
CA ALA A 296 -26.04 14.98 -9.44
C ALA A 296 -26.14 13.95 -10.60
N ARG A 297 -26.06 12.65 -10.31
CA ARG A 297 -26.16 11.57 -11.28
C ARG A 297 -27.54 10.92 -11.35
N ARG A 298 -28.53 11.42 -10.61
CA ARG A 298 -29.94 10.92 -10.70
C ARG A 298 -30.55 11.22 -12.07
N PRO A 299 -31.54 10.39 -12.56
CA PRO A 299 -32.08 9.21 -11.88
C PRO A 299 -31.19 7.99 -12.01
N TYR A 300 -31.18 7.12 -11.00
CA TYR A 300 -30.51 5.82 -11.07
C TYR A 300 -31.39 4.77 -11.76
N ILE A 301 -30.74 3.79 -12.37
CA ILE A 301 -31.42 2.59 -12.86
C ILE A 301 -31.99 1.85 -11.64
N PRO A 302 -33.28 1.54 -11.62
CA PRO A 302 -33.86 0.74 -10.55
C PRO A 302 -33.13 -0.59 -10.39
N SER A 303 -32.83 -0.97 -9.16
CA SER A 303 -32.19 -2.25 -8.84
C SER A 303 -32.84 -2.86 -7.62
N GLU A 304 -32.86 -4.18 -7.58
CA GLU A 304 -33.34 -4.93 -6.43
C GLU A 304 -32.25 -5.86 -5.89
N PRO A 305 -32.17 -6.08 -4.56
CA PRO A 305 -31.22 -6.99 -3.97
C PRO A 305 -31.55 -8.43 -4.41
N VAL A 306 -30.52 -9.13 -4.89
CA VAL A 306 -30.63 -10.55 -5.31
C VAL A 306 -30.32 -11.50 -4.14
N THR A 307 -29.59 -10.99 -3.12
CA THR A 307 -29.20 -11.76 -1.93
C THR A 307 -29.88 -11.20 -0.69
N GLY A 308 -30.14 -12.06 0.29
CA GLY A 308 -30.63 -11.63 1.59
C GLY A 308 -29.57 -10.93 2.43
N GLU A 309 -30.00 -10.26 3.50
CA GLU A 309 -29.10 -9.67 4.49
C GLU A 309 -28.24 -10.75 5.17
N THR A 310 -26.99 -10.45 5.38
CA THR A 310 -26.03 -11.32 6.07
C THR A 310 -25.63 -10.75 7.44
N ARG A 311 -25.48 -11.62 8.42
CA ARG A 311 -25.09 -11.20 9.78
C ARG A 311 -23.63 -10.73 9.87
N MET A 312 -22.79 -11.26 9.00
CA MET A 312 -21.37 -10.96 8.93
C MET A 312 -21.03 -10.45 7.54
N TYR A 313 -19.95 -9.70 7.41
CA TYR A 313 -19.48 -9.25 6.11
C TYR A 313 -19.38 -10.43 5.14
N THR A 314 -20.09 -10.31 4.03
CA THR A 314 -20.15 -11.28 2.94
C THR A 314 -20.07 -10.52 1.63
N ASP A 315 -19.26 -11.00 0.72
CA ASP A 315 -19.03 -10.42 -0.58
C ASP A 315 -19.32 -11.44 -1.68
N TYR A 316 -19.87 -10.96 -2.80
CA TYR A 316 -20.18 -11.75 -3.99
C TYR A 316 -19.49 -11.14 -5.20
N THR A 317 -18.51 -11.84 -5.74
CA THR A 317 -17.67 -11.38 -6.85
C THR A 317 -17.77 -12.32 -8.05
N GLY A 318 -17.32 -11.85 -9.23
CA GLY A 318 -17.34 -12.66 -10.44
C GLY A 318 -18.75 -13.00 -10.92
N ASN A 319 -19.68 -12.07 -10.78
CA ASN A 319 -21.10 -12.24 -11.05
C ASN A 319 -21.36 -12.57 -12.52
N LEU A 320 -22.05 -13.69 -12.80
CA LEU A 320 -22.41 -14.13 -14.13
C LEU A 320 -23.84 -14.65 -14.16
N MET A 321 -24.68 -14.08 -15.00
CA MET A 321 -26.04 -14.60 -15.26
C MET A 321 -25.98 -15.74 -16.28
N VAL A 322 -26.56 -16.88 -15.93
CA VAL A 322 -26.75 -18.02 -16.83
C VAL A 322 -28.24 -18.42 -16.80
N GLY A 323 -28.95 -18.08 -17.86
CA GLY A 323 -30.41 -18.15 -17.83
C GLY A 323 -30.98 -17.19 -16.79
N ASN A 324 -31.75 -17.71 -15.84
CA ASN A 324 -32.36 -16.94 -14.75
C ASN A 324 -31.57 -17.06 -13.42
N ASP A 325 -30.46 -17.75 -13.42
CA ASP A 325 -29.65 -17.98 -12.24
C ASP A 325 -28.39 -17.10 -12.23
N LEU A 326 -28.05 -16.53 -11.08
CA LEU A 326 -26.81 -15.79 -10.88
C LEU A 326 -25.74 -16.72 -10.28
N TYR A 327 -24.61 -16.80 -10.94
CA TYR A 327 -23.42 -17.46 -10.40
C TYR A 327 -22.47 -16.42 -9.85
N ALA A 328 -21.94 -16.66 -8.65
CA ALA A 328 -21.02 -15.75 -7.98
C ALA A 328 -20.03 -16.49 -7.09
N ILE A 329 -18.88 -15.90 -6.86
CA ILE A 329 -17.95 -16.33 -5.82
C ILE A 329 -18.35 -15.64 -4.52
N LYS A 330 -18.87 -16.41 -3.58
CA LYS A 330 -19.19 -15.95 -2.23
C LYS A 330 -17.98 -16.10 -1.33
N LYS A 331 -17.59 -15.04 -0.64
CA LYS A 331 -16.52 -15.03 0.37
C LYS A 331 -16.88 -14.09 1.51
N GLY A 332 -16.29 -14.28 2.67
CA GLY A 332 -16.56 -13.42 3.83
C GLY A 332 -15.74 -13.80 5.04
N HIS A 333 -16.04 -13.19 6.17
CA HIS A 333 -15.29 -13.44 7.41
C HIS A 333 -15.52 -14.85 8.00
N VAL A 334 -16.64 -15.48 7.66
CA VAL A 334 -17.04 -16.80 8.17
C VAL A 334 -17.11 -17.86 7.07
N ASP A 335 -16.98 -17.47 5.81
CA ASP A 335 -17.08 -18.35 4.67
C ASP A 335 -15.74 -18.49 3.96
N VAL A 336 -15.33 -19.73 3.70
CA VAL A 336 -14.28 -20.00 2.71
C VAL A 336 -14.86 -19.68 1.31
N PRO A 337 -14.04 -19.16 0.38
CA PRO A 337 -14.53 -18.87 -0.96
C PRO A 337 -15.20 -20.08 -1.60
N VAL A 338 -16.44 -19.89 -2.07
CA VAL A 338 -17.26 -20.92 -2.74
C VAL A 338 -17.91 -20.34 -3.98
N LEU A 339 -18.06 -21.14 -5.03
CA LEU A 339 -18.92 -20.82 -6.14
C LEU A 339 -20.37 -21.16 -5.73
N VAL A 340 -21.24 -20.17 -5.76
CA VAL A 340 -22.65 -20.31 -5.51
C VAL A 340 -23.47 -20.02 -6.76
N ARG A 341 -24.62 -20.68 -6.89
CA ARG A 341 -25.71 -20.37 -7.82
C ARG A 341 -26.85 -19.81 -7.00
N ILE A 342 -27.31 -18.65 -7.33
CA ILE A 342 -28.47 -17.99 -6.73
C ILE A 342 -29.60 -18.09 -7.75
N ASP A 343 -30.67 -18.82 -7.41
CA ASP A 343 -31.78 -19.02 -8.29
C ASP A 343 -32.75 -17.81 -8.30
N SER A 344 -33.73 -17.83 -9.17
CA SER A 344 -34.73 -16.76 -9.35
C SER A 344 -35.54 -16.43 -8.08
N THR A 345 -35.48 -17.27 -7.04
CA THR A 345 -36.13 -17.02 -5.74
C THR A 345 -35.17 -16.39 -4.74
N GLY A 346 -33.90 -16.16 -5.11
CA GLY A 346 -32.85 -15.65 -4.23
C GLY A 346 -32.22 -16.72 -3.35
N LYS A 347 -32.52 -18.00 -3.55
CA LYS A 347 -31.96 -19.10 -2.77
C LYS A 347 -30.58 -19.49 -3.29
N GLU A 348 -29.61 -19.55 -2.35
CA GLU A 348 -28.26 -19.95 -2.65
C GLU A 348 -28.07 -21.47 -2.68
N HIS A 349 -27.39 -21.96 -3.70
CA HIS A 349 -26.95 -23.32 -3.88
C HIS A 349 -25.45 -23.38 -4.09
N ARG A 350 -24.75 -24.08 -3.22
CA ARG A 350 -23.28 -24.25 -3.37
C ARG A 350 -23.00 -25.16 -4.56
N VAL A 351 -22.21 -24.65 -5.52
CA VAL A 351 -21.79 -25.38 -6.71
C VAL A 351 -20.44 -26.07 -6.49
N SER A 352 -19.44 -25.31 -6.00
CA SER A 352 -18.10 -25.82 -5.79
C SER A 352 -17.37 -25.08 -4.67
N ARG A 353 -16.37 -25.71 -4.08
CA ARG A 353 -15.39 -25.07 -3.21
C ARG A 353 -14.12 -24.82 -4.01
N PHE A 354 -13.52 -23.67 -3.80
CA PHE A 354 -12.16 -23.42 -4.28
C PHE A 354 -11.18 -24.07 -3.31
N ALA A 355 -10.14 -24.69 -3.85
CA ALA A 355 -8.95 -24.98 -3.05
C ALA A 355 -8.40 -23.63 -2.57
N TYR A 356 -8.15 -23.50 -1.29
CA TYR A 356 -7.54 -22.30 -0.74
C TYR A 356 -6.08 -22.32 -1.19
N ASP A 357 -5.75 -21.48 -2.14
CA ASP A 357 -4.36 -21.16 -2.41
C ASP A 357 -3.96 -20.11 -1.38
N ALA A 358 -3.20 -20.54 -0.39
CA ALA A 358 -2.60 -19.67 0.61
C ALA A 358 -1.36 -19.01 0.00
N GLY A 359 -1.59 -18.19 -1.04
CA GLY A 359 -0.56 -17.35 -1.61
C GLY A 359 -0.24 -16.15 -0.71
#